data_dda0a4e016b0d8cb3606ca13f4dbea03
#
_entry.id   dda0a4e016b0d8cb3606ca13f4dbea03
#
_cell.length_a   1.000
_cell.length_b   1.000
_cell.length_c   1.000
_cell.angle_alpha   90.00
_cell.angle_beta   90.00
_cell.angle_gamma   90.00
#
_symmetry.space_group_name_H-M   'P 1'
#
loop_
_entity.id
_entity.type
_entity.pdbx_description
1 polymer ?
#
loop_
_entity_poly.entity_id
_entity_poly.type
_entity_poly.pdbx_seq_one_letter_code
_entity_poly.pdbx_strand_id
1 'polypeptide(L)'
;MLWLVCFFNYADRQAIFAVFPKLEEEFGFSKAQLGLIGSSFMWVYAAGAPFAGWIADRVSRKNLILGGCIFWSLVTLMTAHCSRLWHFVAVRSLEGFGETFYFPASMSLLSSYHGKETRSRAMGFHQSGVYAGTILGSWIGALIAASAGWRYGFYLFGGLGTILALVLVKTLREPGRLGSDATGTTDNPSTVTTPLGFRQVLAMLLSNPASIFIMLAFLCANFVATIFLTWTPTFLVQKFHFKLAAAGLSGTLFIHLASALVVPFGGWLADHLAVKKQGGRLIVQMGGLLVGSAFVWGVGRASEVSWLMVAMVGFGVCKGFYDANIFAGLYDFVVPEARATAAGIMNTVGWGGGALGPLAVGWFTGSGTEAEQMGRMSQSIGACAVIYLIGVILLWQAFRLANKRTSRIQAPALG
;
A
#
# COMPACT_ATOMS: atom_id res chain seq x y z
N MET A 1 0.44 -19.48 8.81
CA MET A 1 0.08 -19.80 7.41
C MET A 1 -0.29 -18.53 6.61
N LEU A 2 -1.31 -17.77 6.96
CA LEU A 2 -1.66 -16.52 6.24
C LEU A 2 -0.53 -15.50 6.17
N TRP A 3 0.38 -15.48 7.15
CA TRP A 3 1.59 -14.67 7.09
C TRP A 3 2.47 -15.03 5.88
N LEU A 4 2.67 -16.31 5.60
CA LEU A 4 3.43 -16.75 4.42
C LEU A 4 2.74 -16.35 3.12
N VAL A 5 1.41 -16.45 3.05
CA VAL A 5 0.66 -15.99 1.87
C VAL A 5 0.86 -14.49 1.66
N CYS A 6 0.77 -13.71 2.75
CA CYS A 6 1.04 -12.27 2.73
C CYS A 6 2.46 -11.96 2.28
N PHE A 7 3.43 -12.70 2.82
CA PHE A 7 4.84 -12.57 2.44
C PHE A 7 5.03 -12.78 0.93
N PHE A 8 4.55 -13.89 0.36
CA PHE A 8 4.70 -14.17 -1.06
C PHE A 8 3.94 -13.17 -1.93
N ASN A 9 2.74 -12.75 -1.52
CA ASN A 9 1.95 -11.72 -2.20
C ASN A 9 2.70 -10.40 -2.38
N TYR A 10 3.47 -9.97 -1.36
CA TYR A 10 4.26 -8.76 -1.44
C TYR A 10 5.67 -8.99 -2.02
N ALA A 11 6.19 -10.20 -1.93
CA ALA A 11 7.51 -10.53 -2.46
C ALA A 11 7.52 -10.58 -4.00
N ASP A 12 6.57 -11.24 -4.62
CA ASP A 12 6.45 -11.31 -6.08
C ASP A 12 6.07 -9.96 -6.67
N ARG A 13 5.13 -9.23 -6.03
CA ARG A 13 4.79 -7.86 -6.41
C ARG A 13 6.00 -6.94 -6.46
N GLN A 14 6.92 -7.06 -5.49
CA GLN A 14 8.08 -6.17 -5.38
C GLN A 14 9.26 -6.60 -6.25
N ALA A 15 9.38 -7.88 -6.56
CA ALA A 15 10.48 -8.41 -7.35
C ALA A 15 10.62 -7.75 -8.74
N ILE A 16 9.51 -7.38 -9.39
CA ILE A 16 9.54 -6.75 -10.72
C ILE A 16 10.27 -5.41 -10.72
N PHE A 17 10.09 -4.60 -9.66
CA PHE A 17 10.73 -3.28 -9.56
C PHE A 17 12.26 -3.39 -9.38
N ALA A 18 12.70 -4.42 -8.67
CA ALA A 18 14.12 -4.68 -8.45
C ALA A 18 14.85 -5.10 -9.75
N VAL A 19 14.11 -5.66 -10.72
CA VAL A 19 14.70 -6.12 -12.00
C VAL A 19 14.52 -5.13 -13.15
N PHE A 20 13.94 -3.96 -12.95
CA PHE A 20 13.77 -2.93 -13.98
C PHE A 20 15.06 -2.61 -14.74
N PRO A 21 16.24 -2.47 -14.10
CA PRO A 21 17.49 -2.26 -14.83
C PRO A 21 17.80 -3.40 -15.82
N LYS A 22 17.48 -4.64 -15.47
CA LYS A 22 17.67 -5.81 -16.34
C LYS A 22 16.67 -5.86 -17.50
N LEU A 23 15.42 -5.44 -17.27
CA LEU A 23 14.42 -5.34 -18.34
C LEU A 23 14.76 -4.21 -19.32
N GLU A 24 15.30 -3.11 -18.83
CA GLU A 24 15.82 -2.03 -19.65
C GLU A 24 17.00 -2.50 -20.53
N GLU A 25 17.95 -3.21 -19.92
CA GLU A 25 19.12 -3.76 -20.62
C GLU A 25 18.73 -4.78 -21.70
N GLU A 26 17.80 -5.70 -21.42
CA GLU A 26 17.43 -6.80 -22.32
C GLU A 26 16.46 -6.37 -23.43
N PHE A 27 15.47 -5.52 -23.11
CA PHE A 27 14.38 -5.18 -24.03
C PHE A 27 14.42 -3.75 -24.56
N GLY A 28 15.33 -2.92 -24.05
CA GLY A 28 15.40 -1.50 -24.41
C GLY A 28 14.16 -0.70 -23.96
N PHE A 29 13.47 -1.14 -22.89
CA PHE A 29 12.30 -0.43 -22.42
C PHE A 29 12.66 0.96 -21.89
N SER A 30 11.90 1.97 -22.33
CA SER A 30 12.02 3.31 -21.78
C SER A 30 11.53 3.35 -20.33
N LYS A 31 11.94 4.38 -19.56
CA LYS A 31 11.46 4.60 -18.19
C LYS A 31 9.94 4.73 -18.12
N ALA A 32 9.32 5.35 -19.14
CA ALA A 32 7.86 5.43 -19.24
C ALA A 32 7.20 4.06 -19.38
N GLN A 33 7.79 3.16 -20.18
CA GLN A 33 7.30 1.79 -20.34
C GLN A 33 7.47 0.96 -19.06
N LEU A 34 8.59 1.10 -18.36
CA LEU A 34 8.79 0.48 -17.04
C LEU A 34 7.81 1.03 -16.01
N GLY A 35 7.58 2.35 -16.00
CA GLY A 35 6.54 2.97 -15.16
C GLY A 35 5.14 2.43 -15.46
N LEU A 36 4.80 2.21 -16.74
CA LEU A 36 3.53 1.62 -17.16
C LEU A 36 3.37 0.18 -16.64
N ILE A 37 4.42 -0.64 -16.68
CA ILE A 37 4.43 -2.00 -16.12
C ILE A 37 4.10 -1.95 -14.62
N GLY A 38 4.69 -1.03 -13.86
CA GLY A 38 4.38 -0.85 -12.44
C GLY A 38 2.96 -0.38 -12.19
N SER A 39 2.50 0.61 -12.95
CA SER A 39 1.18 1.23 -12.80
C SER A 39 0.02 0.31 -13.17
N SER A 40 0.21 -0.57 -14.15
CA SER A 40 -0.84 -1.49 -14.64
C SER A 40 -1.37 -2.41 -13.55
N PHE A 41 -0.50 -2.94 -12.70
CA PHE A 41 -0.90 -3.70 -11.50
C PHE A 41 -1.79 -2.86 -10.58
N MET A 42 -1.33 -1.65 -10.25
CA MET A 42 -1.97 -0.81 -9.24
C MET A 42 -3.36 -0.33 -9.68
N TRP A 43 -3.55 -0.02 -10.96
CA TRP A 43 -4.85 0.39 -11.49
C TRP A 43 -5.88 -0.73 -11.44
N VAL A 44 -5.48 -1.95 -11.85
CA VAL A 44 -6.39 -3.09 -11.81
C VAL A 44 -6.71 -3.48 -10.37
N TYR A 45 -5.71 -3.48 -9.48
CA TYR A 45 -5.90 -3.68 -8.05
C TYR A 45 -6.88 -2.65 -7.46
N ALA A 46 -6.70 -1.36 -7.77
CA ALA A 46 -7.57 -0.29 -7.29
C ALA A 46 -9.01 -0.41 -7.81
N ALA A 47 -9.17 -0.76 -9.08
CA ALA A 47 -10.50 -0.97 -9.68
C ALA A 47 -11.23 -2.18 -9.06
N GLY A 48 -10.51 -3.23 -8.69
CA GLY A 48 -11.05 -4.43 -8.06
C GLY A 48 -11.39 -4.26 -6.58
N ALA A 49 -10.70 -3.36 -5.87
CA ALA A 49 -10.79 -3.21 -4.41
C ALA A 49 -12.21 -3.01 -3.85
N PRO A 50 -13.11 -2.21 -4.47
CA PRO A 50 -14.48 -2.05 -3.99
C PRO A 50 -15.31 -3.34 -4.07
N PHE A 51 -15.02 -4.19 -5.05
CA PHE A 51 -15.75 -5.45 -5.27
C PHE A 51 -15.21 -6.59 -4.41
N ALA A 52 -13.93 -6.52 -4.06
CA ALA A 52 -13.24 -7.58 -3.31
C ALA A 52 -13.87 -7.82 -1.93
N GLY A 53 -14.19 -6.78 -1.18
CA GLY A 53 -14.89 -6.87 0.09
C GLY A 53 -16.28 -7.48 -0.06
N TRP A 54 -17.05 -7.00 -1.05
CA TRP A 54 -18.40 -7.51 -1.33
C TRP A 54 -18.42 -8.99 -1.71
N ILE A 55 -17.44 -9.46 -2.49
CA ILE A 55 -17.28 -10.88 -2.86
C ILE A 55 -16.82 -11.69 -1.63
N ALA A 56 -15.88 -11.18 -0.84
CA ALA A 56 -15.38 -11.85 0.36
C ALA A 56 -16.47 -12.12 1.41
N ASP A 57 -17.51 -11.29 1.44
CA ASP A 57 -18.65 -11.49 2.34
C ASP A 57 -19.61 -12.61 1.87
N ARG A 58 -19.60 -12.98 0.58
CA ARG A 58 -20.53 -13.92 -0.04
C ARG A 58 -19.94 -15.27 -0.37
N VAL A 59 -18.63 -15.33 -0.61
CA VAL A 59 -17.90 -16.53 -0.98
C VAL A 59 -17.11 -17.05 0.22
N SER A 60 -16.75 -18.34 0.23
CA SER A 60 -15.82 -18.90 1.22
C SER A 60 -14.49 -18.12 1.20
N ARG A 61 -14.11 -17.55 2.34
CA ARG A 61 -12.87 -16.79 2.49
C ARG A 61 -11.65 -17.65 2.20
N LYS A 62 -11.69 -18.91 2.65
CA LYS A 62 -10.67 -19.91 2.32
C LYS A 62 -10.52 -20.08 0.81
N ASN A 63 -11.62 -20.33 0.10
CA ASN A 63 -11.59 -20.56 -1.34
C ASN A 63 -11.12 -19.32 -2.11
N LEU A 64 -11.50 -18.13 -1.64
CA LEU A 64 -11.06 -16.87 -2.24
C LEU A 64 -9.56 -16.63 -2.07
N ILE A 65 -9.02 -16.92 -0.87
CA ILE A 65 -7.57 -16.82 -0.59
C ILE A 65 -6.81 -17.86 -1.43
N LEU A 66 -7.26 -19.11 -1.46
CA LEU A 66 -6.59 -20.18 -2.20
C LEU A 66 -6.65 -19.97 -3.71
N GLY A 67 -7.83 -19.63 -4.24
CA GLY A 67 -8.02 -19.35 -5.65
C GLY A 67 -7.20 -18.14 -6.10
N GLY A 68 -7.19 -17.06 -5.31
CA GLY A 68 -6.32 -15.91 -5.54
C GLY A 68 -4.85 -16.31 -5.54
N CYS A 69 -4.39 -17.04 -4.49
CA CYS A 69 -3.00 -17.46 -4.35
C CYS A 69 -2.52 -18.33 -5.52
N ILE A 70 -3.29 -19.30 -5.95
CA ILE A 70 -2.98 -20.11 -7.14
C ILE A 70 -2.94 -19.24 -8.38
N PHE A 71 -3.95 -18.37 -8.57
CA PHE A 71 -4.07 -17.54 -9.75
C PHE A 71 -2.88 -16.59 -9.91
N TRP A 72 -2.58 -15.76 -8.89
CA TRP A 72 -1.46 -14.81 -9.03
C TRP A 72 -0.10 -15.52 -9.07
N SER A 73 0.09 -16.67 -8.37
CA SER A 73 1.33 -17.43 -8.45
C SER A 73 1.58 -17.99 -9.85
N LEU A 74 0.54 -18.48 -10.53
CA LEU A 74 0.63 -18.87 -11.94
C LEU A 74 0.93 -17.69 -12.86
N VAL A 75 0.32 -16.53 -12.62
CA VAL A 75 0.61 -15.29 -13.34
C VAL A 75 2.05 -14.84 -13.11
N THR A 76 2.56 -14.96 -11.89
CA THR A 76 3.98 -14.70 -11.55
C THR A 76 4.91 -15.63 -12.35
N LEU A 77 4.60 -16.92 -12.48
CA LEU A 77 5.34 -17.85 -13.37
C LEU A 77 5.30 -17.41 -14.83
N MET A 78 4.14 -16.92 -15.31
CA MET A 78 4.01 -16.40 -16.69
C MET A 78 4.88 -15.16 -16.93
N THR A 79 5.17 -14.36 -15.89
CA THR A 79 6.05 -13.19 -16.02
C THR A 79 7.44 -13.59 -16.53
N ALA A 80 7.96 -14.74 -16.15
CA ALA A 80 9.25 -15.25 -16.64
C ALA A 80 9.29 -15.49 -18.16
N HIS A 81 8.14 -15.65 -18.82
CA HIS A 81 8.02 -15.90 -20.26
C HIS A 81 7.72 -14.61 -21.05
N CYS A 82 7.60 -13.47 -20.38
CA CYS A 82 7.35 -12.19 -21.05
C CYS A 82 8.55 -11.77 -21.90
N SER A 83 8.26 -11.29 -23.13
CA SER A 83 9.27 -10.85 -24.09
C SER A 83 8.93 -9.51 -24.76
N ARG A 84 7.74 -8.96 -24.52
CA ARG A 84 7.27 -7.68 -25.08
C ARG A 84 6.57 -6.86 -23.99
N LEU A 85 6.57 -5.55 -24.15
CA LEU A 85 5.93 -4.63 -23.20
C LEU A 85 4.52 -5.07 -22.79
N TRP A 86 3.67 -5.39 -23.78
CA TRP A 86 2.27 -5.73 -23.51
C TRP A 86 2.09 -7.06 -22.79
N HIS A 87 3.06 -8.00 -22.89
CA HIS A 87 3.04 -9.21 -22.06
C HIS A 87 3.22 -8.83 -20.59
N PHE A 88 4.18 -7.96 -20.26
CA PHE A 88 4.39 -7.47 -18.89
C PHE A 88 3.18 -6.69 -18.37
N VAL A 89 2.62 -5.79 -19.19
CA VAL A 89 1.41 -5.03 -18.80
C VAL A 89 0.24 -5.96 -18.53
N ALA A 90 0.01 -6.98 -19.38
CA ALA A 90 -1.07 -7.94 -19.21
C ALA A 90 -0.90 -8.80 -17.95
N VAL A 91 0.28 -9.40 -17.73
CA VAL A 91 0.53 -10.24 -16.56
C VAL A 91 0.49 -9.42 -15.26
N ARG A 92 1.01 -8.19 -15.26
CA ARG A 92 0.91 -7.30 -14.09
C ARG A 92 -0.55 -6.91 -13.78
N SER A 93 -1.36 -6.67 -14.81
CA SER A 93 -2.80 -6.42 -14.65
C SER A 93 -3.54 -7.63 -14.07
N LEU A 94 -3.25 -8.83 -14.58
CA LEU A 94 -3.82 -10.08 -14.07
C LEU A 94 -3.39 -10.35 -12.63
N GLU A 95 -2.14 -10.11 -12.29
CA GLU A 95 -1.61 -10.24 -10.92
C GLU A 95 -2.36 -9.28 -9.98
N GLY A 96 -2.52 -8.00 -10.36
CA GLY A 96 -3.31 -7.02 -9.62
C GLY A 96 -4.75 -7.46 -9.39
N PHE A 97 -5.39 -8.07 -10.40
CA PHE A 97 -6.73 -8.63 -10.26
C PHE A 97 -6.76 -9.78 -9.24
N GLY A 98 -5.85 -10.75 -9.36
CA GLY A 98 -5.81 -11.91 -8.46
C GLY A 98 -5.55 -11.54 -7.00
N GLU A 99 -4.67 -10.57 -6.77
CA GLU A 99 -4.28 -10.12 -5.43
C GLU A 99 -5.33 -9.26 -4.72
N THR A 100 -6.20 -8.59 -5.47
CA THR A 100 -7.22 -7.68 -4.91
C THR A 100 -8.09 -8.37 -3.85
N PHE A 101 -8.40 -9.64 -4.03
CA PHE A 101 -9.30 -10.40 -3.14
C PHE A 101 -8.61 -10.91 -1.87
N TYR A 102 -7.28 -10.97 -1.85
CA TYR A 102 -6.53 -11.59 -0.77
C TYR A 102 -6.67 -10.83 0.55
N PHE A 103 -6.36 -9.53 0.55
CA PHE A 103 -6.25 -8.77 1.79
C PHE A 103 -7.57 -8.69 2.58
N PRO A 104 -8.74 -8.35 1.97
CA PRO A 104 -10.03 -8.37 2.67
C PRO A 104 -10.39 -9.74 3.21
N ALA A 105 -10.21 -10.79 2.41
CA ALA A 105 -10.53 -12.16 2.79
C ALA A 105 -9.64 -12.65 3.95
N SER A 106 -8.33 -12.36 3.92
CA SER A 106 -7.39 -12.75 4.97
C SER A 106 -7.65 -12.04 6.28
N MET A 107 -7.94 -10.73 6.27
CA MET A 107 -8.29 -9.96 7.47
C MET A 107 -9.58 -10.47 8.09
N SER A 108 -10.59 -10.76 7.28
CA SER A 108 -11.85 -11.32 7.72
C SER A 108 -11.67 -12.73 8.33
N LEU A 109 -10.85 -13.59 7.69
CA LEU A 109 -10.56 -14.92 8.19
C LEU A 109 -9.76 -14.87 9.52
N LEU A 110 -8.73 -14.01 9.62
CA LEU A 110 -7.98 -13.79 10.85
C LEU A 110 -8.88 -13.34 11.99
N SER A 111 -9.81 -12.43 11.73
CA SER A 111 -10.73 -11.94 12.75
C SER A 111 -11.68 -13.01 13.27
N SER A 112 -11.97 -14.05 12.48
CA SER A 112 -12.81 -15.18 12.92
C SER A 112 -12.05 -16.24 13.71
N TYR A 113 -10.71 -16.32 13.59
CA TYR A 113 -9.87 -17.23 14.38
C TYR A 113 -9.46 -16.64 15.74
N HIS A 114 -9.52 -15.31 15.89
CA HIS A 114 -9.00 -14.61 17.06
C HIS A 114 -10.08 -13.77 17.74
N GLY A 115 -10.32 -14.01 19.04
CA GLY A 115 -11.18 -13.19 19.88
C GLY A 115 -10.63 -11.78 20.11
N LYS A 116 -11.39 -10.94 20.83
CA LYS A 116 -11.05 -9.53 21.10
C LYS A 116 -9.65 -9.34 21.69
N GLU A 117 -9.18 -10.29 22.51
CA GLU A 117 -7.90 -10.22 23.23
C GLU A 117 -6.67 -10.44 22.34
N THR A 118 -6.78 -11.26 21.29
CA THR A 118 -5.64 -11.69 20.46
C THR A 118 -5.70 -11.17 19.02
N ARG A 119 -6.84 -10.63 18.58
CA ARG A 119 -7.09 -10.19 17.20
C ARG A 119 -6.09 -9.15 16.72
N SER A 120 -5.85 -8.10 17.50
CA SER A 120 -4.91 -7.03 17.12
C SER A 120 -3.48 -7.55 16.97
N ARG A 121 -3.05 -8.46 17.85
CA ARG A 121 -1.72 -9.10 17.76
C ARG A 121 -1.59 -9.97 16.52
N ALA A 122 -2.63 -10.75 16.19
CA ALA A 122 -2.64 -11.60 15.00
C ALA A 122 -2.62 -10.77 13.70
N MET A 123 -3.40 -9.69 13.65
CA MET A 123 -3.41 -8.76 12.52
C MET A 123 -2.07 -8.01 12.38
N GLY A 124 -1.48 -7.55 13.48
CA GLY A 124 -0.15 -6.93 13.47
C GLY A 124 0.95 -7.88 13.00
N PHE A 125 0.91 -9.15 13.45
CA PHE A 125 1.82 -10.18 12.96
C PHE A 125 1.63 -10.43 11.47
N HIS A 126 0.39 -10.55 10.99
CA HIS A 126 0.11 -10.68 9.55
C HIS A 126 0.65 -9.47 8.76
N GLN A 127 0.46 -8.26 9.29
CA GLN A 127 0.95 -7.03 8.65
C GLN A 127 2.49 -7.00 8.55
N SER A 128 3.23 -7.64 9.46
CA SER A 128 4.70 -7.75 9.34
C SER A 128 5.11 -8.54 8.09
N GLY A 129 4.24 -9.42 7.57
CA GLY A 129 4.44 -10.13 6.31
C GLY A 129 4.49 -9.19 5.10
N VAL A 130 3.77 -8.07 5.14
CA VAL A 130 3.83 -7.02 4.10
C VAL A 130 5.24 -6.44 4.01
N TYR A 131 5.79 -6.01 5.15
CA TYR A 131 7.13 -5.42 5.19
C TYR A 131 8.21 -6.45 4.84
N ALA A 132 8.12 -7.65 5.40
CA ALA A 132 9.07 -8.73 5.14
C ALA A 132 9.03 -9.12 3.65
N GLY A 133 7.85 -9.31 3.06
CA GLY A 133 7.68 -9.61 1.64
C GLY A 133 8.23 -8.51 0.75
N THR A 134 7.93 -7.25 1.04
CA THR A 134 8.44 -6.10 0.27
C THR A 134 9.98 -6.04 0.30
N ILE A 135 10.59 -6.16 1.47
CA ILE A 135 12.05 -6.06 1.62
C ILE A 135 12.75 -7.28 1.01
N LEU A 136 12.34 -8.48 1.42
CA LEU A 136 13.01 -9.72 1.00
C LEU A 136 12.68 -10.07 -0.46
N GLY A 137 11.48 -9.75 -0.93
CA GLY A 137 11.10 -9.95 -2.34
C GLY A 137 11.93 -9.10 -3.28
N SER A 138 12.14 -7.83 -2.96
CA SER A 138 13.05 -6.95 -3.70
C SER A 138 14.48 -7.47 -3.69
N TRP A 139 14.98 -7.83 -2.51
CA TRP A 139 16.36 -8.32 -2.36
C TRP A 139 16.61 -9.66 -3.06
N ILE A 140 15.76 -10.66 -2.81
CA ILE A 140 15.89 -12.01 -3.40
C ILE A 140 15.70 -11.93 -4.92
N GLY A 141 14.72 -11.16 -5.40
CA GLY A 141 14.52 -10.93 -6.82
C GLY A 141 15.75 -10.32 -7.50
N ALA A 142 16.35 -9.28 -6.88
CA ALA A 142 17.56 -8.65 -7.37
C ALA A 142 18.78 -9.58 -7.30
N LEU A 143 18.92 -10.36 -6.22
CA LEU A 143 20.03 -11.31 -6.03
C LEU A 143 20.01 -12.41 -7.12
N ILE A 144 18.85 -13.00 -7.36
CA ILE A 144 18.67 -14.02 -8.40
C ILE A 144 18.90 -13.40 -9.78
N ALA A 145 18.37 -12.19 -10.02
CA ALA A 145 18.58 -11.50 -11.31
C ALA A 145 20.05 -11.20 -11.59
N ALA A 146 20.84 -10.93 -10.54
CA ALA A 146 22.28 -10.67 -10.68
C ALA A 146 23.11 -11.94 -10.90
N SER A 147 22.68 -13.10 -10.41
CA SER A 147 23.47 -14.34 -10.41
C SER A 147 23.02 -15.33 -11.50
N ALA A 148 21.72 -15.51 -11.70
CA ALA A 148 21.16 -16.54 -12.57
C ALA A 148 20.28 -15.96 -13.71
N GLY A 149 19.86 -14.70 -13.58
CA GLY A 149 18.96 -14.05 -14.51
C GLY A 149 17.58 -13.75 -13.88
N TRP A 150 16.96 -12.67 -14.30
CA TRP A 150 15.74 -12.15 -13.68
C TRP A 150 14.55 -13.12 -13.76
N ARG A 151 14.46 -13.94 -14.79
CA ARG A 151 13.37 -14.92 -14.98
C ARG A 151 13.29 -15.93 -13.86
N TYR A 152 14.45 -16.37 -13.33
CA TYR A 152 14.50 -17.37 -12.24
C TYR A 152 13.90 -16.85 -10.94
N GLY A 153 13.90 -15.55 -10.69
CA GLY A 153 13.20 -14.94 -9.56
C GLY A 153 11.69 -15.21 -9.63
N PHE A 154 11.09 -15.04 -10.81
CA PHE A 154 9.66 -15.30 -11.01
C PHE A 154 9.31 -16.78 -10.99
N TYR A 155 10.18 -17.67 -11.48
CA TYR A 155 10.01 -19.11 -11.29
C TYR A 155 10.05 -19.49 -9.82
N LEU A 156 10.96 -18.90 -9.03
CA LEU A 156 11.04 -19.18 -7.60
C LEU A 156 9.78 -18.71 -6.86
N PHE A 157 9.41 -17.44 -6.99
CA PHE A 157 8.27 -16.87 -6.25
C PHE A 157 6.95 -17.54 -6.69
N GLY A 158 6.69 -17.64 -7.99
CA GLY A 158 5.49 -18.27 -8.50
C GLY A 158 5.42 -19.77 -8.18
N GLY A 159 6.54 -20.50 -8.25
CA GLY A 159 6.63 -21.90 -7.89
C GLY A 159 6.36 -22.14 -6.40
N LEU A 160 7.05 -21.41 -5.52
CA LEU A 160 6.85 -21.51 -4.07
C LEU A 160 5.44 -21.05 -3.66
N GLY A 161 4.90 -20.01 -4.28
CA GLY A 161 3.53 -19.57 -4.04
C GLY A 161 2.50 -20.64 -4.44
N THR A 162 2.71 -21.30 -5.58
CA THR A 162 1.86 -22.41 -6.02
C THR A 162 1.94 -23.59 -5.06
N ILE A 163 3.15 -24.01 -4.63
CA ILE A 163 3.34 -25.07 -3.64
C ILE A 163 2.66 -24.69 -2.32
N LEU A 164 2.84 -23.47 -1.85
CA LEU A 164 2.18 -22.98 -0.64
C LEU A 164 0.66 -23.10 -0.76
N ALA A 165 0.09 -22.66 -1.88
CA ALA A 165 -1.36 -22.75 -2.10
C ALA A 165 -1.86 -24.19 -2.06
N LEU A 166 -1.14 -25.14 -2.71
CA LEU A 166 -1.49 -26.57 -2.68
C LEU A 166 -1.44 -27.15 -1.26
N VAL A 167 -0.43 -26.79 -0.46
CA VAL A 167 -0.35 -27.16 0.96
C VAL A 167 -1.54 -26.60 1.74
N LEU A 168 -1.91 -25.34 1.47
CA LEU A 168 -3.00 -24.65 2.16
C LEU A 168 -4.38 -25.22 1.79
N VAL A 169 -4.56 -25.84 0.64
CA VAL A 169 -5.81 -26.57 0.32
C VAL A 169 -6.18 -27.56 1.42
N LYS A 170 -5.18 -28.29 1.93
CA LYS A 170 -5.37 -29.30 2.98
C LYS A 170 -5.32 -28.74 4.40
N THR A 171 -4.54 -27.69 4.63
CA THR A 171 -4.21 -27.22 5.99
C THR A 171 -5.00 -25.98 6.42
N LEU A 172 -5.39 -25.11 5.49
CA LEU A 172 -6.21 -23.95 5.81
C LEU A 172 -7.66 -24.41 6.04
N ARG A 173 -8.17 -24.16 7.23
CA ARG A 173 -9.56 -24.43 7.58
C ARG A 173 -10.34 -23.12 7.58
N GLU A 174 -11.63 -23.17 7.26
CA GLU A 174 -12.53 -22.07 7.49
C GLU A 174 -13.34 -22.42 8.74
N PRO A 175 -13.28 -21.62 9.82
CA PRO A 175 -14.22 -21.80 10.92
C PRO A 175 -15.60 -21.66 10.28
N GLY A 176 -16.50 -22.60 10.60
CA GLY A 176 -17.89 -22.48 10.13
C GLY A 176 -18.35 -21.05 10.37
N ARG A 177 -19.14 -20.47 9.48
CA ARG A 177 -19.85 -19.24 9.79
C ARG A 177 -20.61 -19.55 11.08
N LEU A 178 -20.04 -19.15 12.21
CA LEU A 178 -20.77 -19.13 13.45
C LEU A 178 -21.94 -18.21 13.16
N GLY A 179 -23.11 -18.83 12.94
CA GLY A 179 -24.35 -18.12 12.99
C GLY A 179 -24.32 -17.30 14.26
N SER A 180 -24.97 -16.17 14.27
CA SER A 180 -25.08 -15.21 15.36
C SER A 180 -25.49 -15.80 16.73
N ASP A 181 -25.48 -17.11 16.89
CA ASP A 181 -26.13 -17.83 18.00
C ASP A 181 -25.17 -18.49 19.01
N ALA A 182 -23.83 -18.29 18.95
CA ALA A 182 -22.92 -19.06 19.81
C ALA A 182 -22.06 -18.23 20.77
N THR A 183 -22.44 -17.01 21.13
CA THR A 183 -21.98 -16.38 22.38
C THR A 183 -23.20 -15.83 23.11
N GLY A 184 -23.70 -16.64 24.03
CA GLY A 184 -24.72 -16.24 24.98
C GLY A 184 -24.24 -15.15 25.94
N THR A 185 -24.13 -13.94 25.43
CA THR A 185 -24.21 -12.71 26.18
C THR A 185 -25.40 -11.96 25.63
N THR A 186 -26.50 -12.07 26.40
CA THR A 186 -27.70 -11.27 26.29
C THR A 186 -27.37 -9.79 26.54
N ASP A 187 -26.80 -9.12 25.57
CA ASP A 187 -26.79 -7.68 25.48
C ASP A 187 -27.67 -7.27 24.32
N ASN A 188 -28.89 -6.96 24.67
CA ASN A 188 -29.97 -6.26 23.97
C ASN A 188 -30.06 -6.46 22.41
N PRO A 189 -31.04 -7.21 21.90
CA PRO A 189 -31.23 -7.45 20.45
C PRO A 189 -31.89 -6.28 19.70
N SER A 190 -31.61 -5.06 20.06
CA SER A 190 -32.27 -3.88 19.51
C SER A 190 -31.34 -2.95 18.73
N THR A 191 -30.55 -3.48 17.77
CA THR A 191 -30.17 -2.77 16.55
C THR A 191 -29.46 -3.74 15.60
N VAL A 192 -30.21 -4.54 14.87
CA VAL A 192 -29.73 -5.09 13.59
C VAL A 192 -29.65 -3.91 12.63
N THR A 193 -28.52 -3.20 12.68
CA THR A 193 -28.25 -2.14 11.70
C THR A 193 -27.97 -2.82 10.37
N THR A 194 -28.90 -2.67 9.42
CA THR A 194 -28.73 -3.11 8.05
C THR A 194 -27.46 -2.48 7.49
N PRO A 195 -26.51 -3.26 6.92
CA PRO A 195 -25.32 -2.71 6.31
C PRO A 195 -25.69 -1.66 5.26
N LEU A 196 -25.10 -0.48 5.36
CA LEU A 196 -25.31 0.58 4.38
C LEU A 196 -24.86 0.12 3.00
N GLY A 197 -25.69 0.35 1.99
CA GLY A 197 -25.35 0.04 0.60
C GLY A 197 -24.18 0.88 0.09
N PHE A 198 -23.39 0.34 -0.85
CA PHE A 198 -22.25 1.03 -1.45
C PHE A 198 -22.55 2.47 -1.89
N ARG A 199 -23.68 2.67 -2.59
CA ARG A 199 -24.12 4.00 -3.05
C ARG A 199 -24.36 4.98 -1.90
N GLN A 200 -24.91 4.51 -0.79
CA GLN A 200 -25.20 5.33 0.38
C GLN A 200 -23.89 5.77 1.06
N VAL A 201 -22.93 4.85 1.20
CA VAL A 201 -21.60 5.16 1.77
C VAL A 201 -20.86 6.13 0.86
N LEU A 202 -20.87 5.91 -0.46
CA LEU A 202 -20.26 6.81 -1.42
C LEU A 202 -20.88 8.22 -1.35
N ALA A 203 -22.21 8.30 -1.32
CA ALA A 203 -22.92 9.59 -1.18
C ALA A 203 -22.56 10.28 0.15
N MET A 204 -22.48 9.53 1.25
CA MET A 204 -22.06 10.04 2.56
C MET A 204 -20.63 10.59 2.53
N LEU A 205 -19.70 9.88 1.92
CA LEU A 205 -18.29 10.34 1.80
C LEU A 205 -18.19 11.60 0.93
N LEU A 206 -18.90 11.64 -0.20
CA LEU A 206 -18.90 12.78 -1.12
C LEU A 206 -19.65 14.00 -0.57
N SER A 207 -20.63 13.81 0.30
CA SER A 207 -21.34 14.91 0.97
C SER A 207 -20.55 15.52 2.13
N ASN A 208 -19.49 14.85 2.60
CA ASN A 208 -18.63 15.36 3.66
C ASN A 208 -17.27 15.83 3.10
N PRO A 209 -17.06 17.15 2.95
CA PRO A 209 -15.81 17.66 2.39
C PRO A 209 -14.56 17.23 3.15
N ALA A 210 -14.63 16.99 4.47
CA ALA A 210 -13.50 16.50 5.25
C ALA A 210 -13.06 15.12 4.79
N SER A 211 -14.00 14.22 4.51
CA SER A 211 -13.70 12.88 3.97
C SER A 211 -13.04 12.96 2.59
N ILE A 212 -13.51 13.87 1.73
CA ILE A 212 -12.91 14.08 0.40
C ILE A 212 -11.45 14.55 0.54
N PHE A 213 -11.19 15.54 1.40
CA PHE A 213 -9.83 16.04 1.61
C PHE A 213 -8.89 14.97 2.19
N ILE A 214 -9.37 14.11 3.09
CA ILE A 214 -8.60 12.98 3.64
C ILE A 214 -8.27 11.97 2.53
N MET A 215 -9.24 11.61 1.68
CA MET A 215 -9.02 10.68 0.56
C MET A 215 -8.03 11.24 -0.47
N LEU A 216 -8.12 12.54 -0.79
CA LEU A 216 -7.17 13.20 -1.68
C LEU A 216 -5.78 13.32 -1.07
N ALA A 217 -5.66 13.54 0.24
CA ALA A 217 -4.36 13.50 0.93
C ALA A 217 -3.76 12.09 0.89
N PHE A 218 -4.59 11.05 1.00
CA PHE A 218 -4.13 9.67 0.85
C PHE A 218 -3.67 9.36 -0.58
N LEU A 219 -4.34 9.92 -1.60
CA LEU A 219 -3.86 9.86 -2.98
C LEU A 219 -2.46 10.48 -3.10
N CYS A 220 -2.25 11.68 -2.55
CA CYS A 220 -0.95 12.35 -2.56
C CYS A 220 0.13 11.52 -1.86
N ALA A 221 -0.18 10.95 -0.70
CA ALA A 221 0.75 10.11 0.06
C ALA A 221 1.13 8.84 -0.71
N ASN A 222 0.16 8.15 -1.30
CA ASN A 222 0.40 6.95 -2.10
C ASN A 222 1.14 7.27 -3.41
N PHE A 223 0.85 8.39 -4.06
CA PHE A 223 1.58 8.82 -5.25
C PHE A 223 3.09 8.85 -4.99
N VAL A 224 3.51 9.47 -3.89
CA VAL A 224 4.94 9.52 -3.52
C VAL A 224 5.45 8.15 -3.07
N ALA A 225 4.70 7.43 -2.24
CA ALA A 225 5.11 6.11 -1.74
C ALA A 225 5.35 5.10 -2.88
N THR A 226 4.48 5.10 -3.90
CA THR A 226 4.63 4.18 -5.05
C THR A 226 5.80 4.54 -5.96
N ILE A 227 6.17 5.82 -6.05
CA ILE A 227 7.40 6.25 -6.74
C ILE A 227 8.62 5.64 -6.06
N PHE A 228 8.72 5.77 -4.75
CA PHE A 228 9.83 5.17 -4.00
C PHE A 228 9.85 3.65 -4.13
N LEU A 229 8.69 3.02 -4.01
CA LEU A 229 8.57 1.57 -4.13
C LEU A 229 9.06 1.05 -5.49
N THR A 230 8.77 1.80 -6.55
CA THR A 230 9.06 1.41 -7.94
C THR A 230 10.47 1.79 -8.38
N TRP A 231 10.89 3.01 -8.11
CA TRP A 231 12.08 3.58 -8.74
C TRP A 231 13.34 3.54 -7.87
N THR A 232 13.24 3.37 -6.53
CA THR A 232 14.43 3.41 -5.68
C THR A 232 15.47 2.36 -6.05
N PRO A 233 15.14 1.07 -6.34
CA PRO A 233 16.17 0.12 -6.76
C PRO A 233 16.91 0.56 -8.04
N THR A 234 16.17 1.02 -9.05
CA THR A 234 16.75 1.53 -10.30
C THR A 234 17.62 2.77 -10.08
N PHE A 235 17.14 3.69 -9.24
CA PHE A 235 17.84 4.92 -8.87
C PHE A 235 19.18 4.64 -8.17
N LEU A 236 19.20 3.64 -7.28
CA LEU A 236 20.42 3.20 -6.60
C LEU A 236 21.43 2.57 -7.57
N VAL A 237 20.96 1.74 -8.49
CA VAL A 237 21.82 1.10 -9.50
C VAL A 237 22.43 2.16 -10.42
N GLN A 238 21.61 3.02 -11.02
CA GLN A 238 22.03 3.89 -12.11
C GLN A 238 22.70 5.17 -11.65
N LYS A 239 22.28 5.76 -10.53
CA LYS A 239 22.88 7.00 -10.02
C LYS A 239 24.06 6.76 -9.08
N PHE A 240 23.96 5.74 -8.24
CA PHE A 240 24.95 5.47 -7.18
C PHE A 240 25.77 4.21 -7.44
N HIS A 241 25.59 3.57 -8.59
CA HIS A 241 26.33 2.39 -9.04
C HIS A 241 26.30 1.21 -8.06
N PHE A 242 25.19 1.05 -7.35
CA PHE A 242 25.01 -0.09 -6.46
C PHE A 242 24.93 -1.37 -7.27
N LYS A 243 25.50 -2.47 -6.73
CA LYS A 243 25.23 -3.82 -7.22
C LYS A 243 23.72 -4.08 -7.09
N LEU A 244 23.14 -4.76 -8.07
CA LEU A 244 21.68 -4.97 -8.15
C LEU A 244 21.07 -5.54 -6.86
N ALA A 245 21.72 -6.56 -6.25
CA ALA A 245 21.26 -7.16 -4.99
C ALA A 245 21.27 -6.15 -3.83
N ALA A 246 22.32 -5.33 -3.73
CA ALA A 246 22.40 -4.27 -2.70
C ALA A 246 21.36 -3.18 -2.92
N ALA A 247 21.10 -2.80 -4.18
CA ALA A 247 20.06 -1.84 -4.54
C ALA A 247 18.67 -2.35 -4.21
N GLY A 248 18.38 -3.62 -4.50
CA GLY A 248 17.11 -4.26 -4.17
C GLY A 248 16.84 -4.29 -2.65
N LEU A 249 17.86 -4.60 -1.84
CA LEU A 249 17.74 -4.56 -0.39
C LEU A 249 17.60 -3.13 0.13
N SER A 250 18.56 -2.26 -0.19
CA SER A 250 18.63 -0.91 0.36
C SER A 250 17.45 -0.05 -0.09
N GLY A 251 16.96 -0.25 -1.32
CA GLY A 251 15.84 0.50 -1.89
C GLY A 251 14.52 0.33 -1.12
N THR A 252 14.39 -0.75 -0.38
CA THR A 252 13.18 -1.05 0.39
C THR A 252 13.43 -1.08 1.91
N LEU A 253 14.56 -1.61 2.36
CA LEU A 253 14.87 -1.84 3.77
C LEU A 253 14.78 -0.56 4.60
N PHE A 254 15.50 0.49 4.20
CA PHE A 254 15.63 1.71 5.02
C PHE A 254 14.28 2.39 5.22
N ILE A 255 13.46 2.46 4.19
CA ILE A 255 12.13 3.08 4.26
C ILE A 255 11.16 2.22 5.06
N HIS A 256 11.04 0.94 4.71
CA HIS A 256 10.01 0.08 5.31
C HIS A 256 10.34 -0.35 6.73
N LEU A 257 11.60 -0.58 7.07
CA LEU A 257 12.01 -0.89 8.44
C LEU A 257 11.78 0.33 9.36
N ALA A 258 12.19 1.52 8.91
CA ALA A 258 11.95 2.75 9.66
C ALA A 258 10.45 3.00 9.88
N SER A 259 9.62 2.81 8.83
CA SER A 259 8.17 2.91 8.96
C SER A 259 7.61 1.90 9.96
N ALA A 260 7.98 0.63 9.84
CA ALA A 260 7.49 -0.44 10.71
C ALA A 260 7.77 -0.19 12.19
N LEU A 261 8.96 0.33 12.50
CA LEU A 261 9.36 0.65 13.87
C LEU A 261 8.59 1.85 14.44
N VAL A 262 8.21 2.80 13.61
CA VAL A 262 7.55 4.05 14.04
C VAL A 262 6.02 3.94 14.09
N VAL A 263 5.40 3.06 13.30
CA VAL A 263 3.94 2.90 13.24
C VAL A 263 3.28 2.75 14.62
N PRO A 264 3.78 1.92 15.58
CA PRO A 264 3.16 1.81 16.90
C PRO A 264 3.21 3.12 17.70
N PHE A 265 4.32 3.84 17.61
CA PHE A 265 4.49 5.14 18.28
C PHE A 265 3.63 6.21 17.63
N GLY A 266 3.55 6.22 16.30
CA GLY A 266 2.69 7.13 15.54
C GLY A 266 1.20 6.96 15.88
N GLY A 267 0.74 5.72 16.04
CA GLY A 267 -0.61 5.39 16.49
C GLY A 267 -0.88 5.88 17.92
N TRP A 268 0.03 5.56 18.85
CA TRP A 268 -0.07 6.02 20.24
C TRP A 268 -0.13 7.55 20.34
N LEU A 269 0.75 8.27 19.63
CA LEU A 269 0.76 9.73 19.64
C LEU A 269 -0.55 10.31 19.10
N ALA A 270 -1.07 9.72 18.04
CA ALA A 270 -2.30 10.17 17.42
C ALA A 270 -3.52 9.94 18.31
N ASP A 271 -3.60 8.80 18.99
CA ASP A 271 -4.69 8.52 19.94
C ASP A 271 -4.62 9.47 21.13
N HIS A 272 -3.41 9.74 21.65
CA HIS A 272 -3.22 10.71 22.75
C HIS A 272 -3.68 12.12 22.36
N LEU A 273 -3.37 12.54 21.14
CA LEU A 273 -3.82 13.86 20.64
C LEU A 273 -5.31 13.88 20.30
N ALA A 274 -5.89 12.76 19.83
CA ALA A 274 -7.30 12.66 19.51
C ALA A 274 -8.20 12.79 20.75
N VAL A 275 -7.75 12.32 21.92
CA VAL A 275 -8.44 12.52 23.20
C VAL A 275 -8.48 14.00 23.59
N LYS A 276 -7.40 14.75 23.32
CA LYS A 276 -7.28 16.16 23.72
C LYS A 276 -7.89 17.13 22.71
N LYS A 277 -7.90 16.77 21.42
CA LYS A 277 -8.29 17.67 20.34
C LYS A 277 -8.97 16.92 19.22
N GLN A 278 -10.14 17.39 18.80
CA GLN A 278 -10.81 16.84 17.63
C GLN A 278 -9.92 16.99 16.38
N GLY A 279 -9.77 15.90 15.62
CA GLY A 279 -8.84 15.86 14.50
C GLY A 279 -7.36 15.67 14.92
N GLY A 280 -7.06 15.29 16.16
CA GLY A 280 -5.69 15.04 16.64
C GLY A 280 -4.91 14.06 15.78
N ARG A 281 -5.57 13.04 15.21
CA ARG A 281 -4.98 12.11 14.24
C ARG A 281 -4.51 12.80 12.95
N LEU A 282 -5.28 13.78 12.47
CA LEU A 282 -4.91 14.56 11.28
C LEU A 282 -3.67 15.42 11.52
N ILE A 283 -3.45 15.89 12.77
CA ILE A 283 -2.23 16.65 13.12
C ILE A 283 -0.98 15.78 12.97
N VAL A 284 -1.03 14.52 13.44
CA VAL A 284 0.11 13.59 13.29
C VAL A 284 0.37 13.28 11.82
N GLN A 285 -0.68 13.06 11.04
CA GLN A 285 -0.56 12.85 9.60
C GLN A 285 0.04 14.07 8.89
N MET A 286 -0.42 15.29 9.21
CA MET A 286 0.13 16.52 8.65
C MET A 286 1.61 16.68 9.00
N GLY A 287 1.99 16.43 10.26
CA GLY A 287 3.38 16.45 10.71
C GLY A 287 4.25 15.48 9.93
N GLY A 288 3.77 14.24 9.74
CA GLY A 288 4.45 13.22 8.94
C GLY A 288 4.66 13.66 7.49
N LEU A 289 3.63 14.17 6.80
CA LEU A 289 3.78 14.65 5.43
C LEU A 289 4.65 15.90 5.33
N LEU A 290 4.51 16.86 6.25
CA LEU A 290 5.27 18.10 6.24
C LEU A 290 6.77 17.86 6.39
N VAL A 291 7.17 17.15 7.43
CA VAL A 291 8.59 16.81 7.65
C VAL A 291 9.06 15.83 6.57
N GLY A 292 8.21 14.88 6.18
CA GLY A 292 8.50 13.93 5.10
C GLY A 292 8.79 14.60 3.76
N SER A 293 8.17 15.75 3.46
CA SER A 293 8.43 16.49 2.22
C SER A 293 9.90 16.94 2.10
N ALA A 294 10.53 17.35 3.23
CA ALA A 294 11.95 17.71 3.24
C ALA A 294 12.85 16.51 2.93
N PHE A 295 12.52 15.32 3.44
CA PHE A 295 13.27 14.10 3.15
C PHE A 295 13.05 13.61 1.70
N VAL A 296 11.83 13.70 1.16
CA VAL A 296 11.56 13.42 -0.26
C VAL A 296 12.39 14.33 -1.16
N TRP A 297 12.43 15.63 -0.87
CA TRP A 297 13.30 16.57 -1.58
C TRP A 297 14.77 16.20 -1.41
N GLY A 298 15.20 15.82 -0.19
CA GLY A 298 16.55 15.39 0.12
C GLY A 298 17.00 14.17 -0.68
N VAL A 299 16.14 13.17 -0.89
CA VAL A 299 16.43 12.00 -1.75
C VAL A 299 16.69 12.44 -3.20
N GLY A 300 15.85 13.32 -3.74
CA GLY A 300 16.03 13.84 -5.10
C GLY A 300 17.33 14.64 -5.26
N ARG A 301 17.80 15.32 -4.21
CA ARG A 301 19.02 16.15 -4.22
C ARG A 301 20.27 15.42 -3.75
N ALA A 302 20.15 14.17 -3.31
CA ALA A 302 21.30 13.43 -2.79
C ALA A 302 22.38 13.25 -3.86
N SER A 303 23.60 13.69 -3.54
CA SER A 303 24.81 13.45 -4.31
C SER A 303 25.68 12.34 -3.71
N GLU A 304 25.52 12.08 -2.41
CA GLU A 304 26.25 11.08 -1.65
C GLU A 304 25.34 10.01 -1.08
N VAL A 305 25.85 8.78 -0.99
CA VAL A 305 25.11 7.63 -0.48
C VAL A 305 24.69 7.81 0.98
N SER A 306 25.58 8.36 1.82
CA SER A 306 25.33 8.62 3.24
C SER A 306 24.11 9.51 3.44
N TRP A 307 24.05 10.64 2.72
CA TRP A 307 22.91 11.54 2.77
C TRP A 307 21.64 10.91 2.23
N LEU A 308 21.73 10.14 1.13
CA LEU A 308 20.62 9.39 0.58
C LEU A 308 20.01 8.44 1.61
N MET A 309 20.84 7.66 2.32
CA MET A 309 20.36 6.72 3.35
C MET A 309 19.67 7.45 4.52
N VAL A 310 20.23 8.57 4.98
CA VAL A 310 19.59 9.40 6.01
C VAL A 310 18.25 9.92 5.53
N ALA A 311 18.16 10.40 4.29
CA ALA A 311 16.90 10.90 3.72
C ALA A 311 15.86 9.78 3.55
N MET A 312 16.27 8.56 3.16
CA MET A 312 15.37 7.40 3.05
C MET A 312 14.84 6.95 4.41
N VAL A 313 15.69 6.89 5.44
CA VAL A 313 15.28 6.58 6.82
C VAL A 313 14.32 7.65 7.33
N GLY A 314 14.68 8.93 7.18
CA GLY A 314 13.83 10.06 7.59
C GLY A 314 12.46 10.05 6.90
N PHE A 315 12.43 9.78 5.59
CA PHE A 315 11.19 9.58 4.86
C PHE A 315 10.38 8.39 5.41
N GLY A 316 11.04 7.25 5.70
CA GLY A 316 10.40 6.08 6.29
C GLY A 316 9.77 6.36 7.66
N VAL A 317 10.47 7.09 8.55
CA VAL A 317 9.95 7.55 9.84
C VAL A 317 8.70 8.40 9.64
N CYS A 318 8.77 9.40 8.79
CA CYS A 318 7.65 10.31 8.50
C CYS A 318 6.45 9.57 7.88
N LYS A 319 6.72 8.64 6.97
CA LYS A 319 5.72 7.73 6.39
C LYS A 319 5.05 6.89 7.47
N GLY A 320 5.80 6.36 8.45
CA GLY A 320 5.25 5.58 9.57
C GLY A 320 4.26 6.37 10.42
N PHE A 321 4.51 7.63 10.72
CA PHE A 321 3.54 8.52 11.39
C PHE A 321 2.26 8.71 10.59
N TYR A 322 2.37 8.83 9.28
CA TYR A 322 1.21 8.96 8.39
C TYR A 322 0.43 7.65 8.30
N ASP A 323 1.11 6.54 8.00
CA ASP A 323 0.52 5.22 7.76
C ASP A 323 -0.28 4.69 8.96
N ALA A 324 0.21 4.93 10.18
CA ALA A 324 -0.46 4.55 11.42
C ALA A 324 -1.91 5.07 11.53
N ASN A 325 -2.22 6.16 10.84
CA ASN A 325 -3.46 6.91 11.04
C ASN A 325 -4.34 7.03 9.79
N ILE A 326 -3.97 6.36 8.68
CA ILE A 326 -4.67 6.48 7.39
C ILE A 326 -6.17 6.23 7.55
N PHE A 327 -6.55 5.05 8.01
CA PHE A 327 -7.95 4.67 8.16
C PHE A 327 -8.59 5.26 9.42
N ALA A 328 -7.84 5.32 10.53
CA ALA A 328 -8.33 5.89 11.77
C ALA A 328 -8.76 7.36 11.61
N GLY A 329 -8.00 8.14 10.84
CA GLY A 329 -8.36 9.52 10.50
C GLY A 329 -9.65 9.64 9.70
N LEU A 330 -9.92 8.71 8.78
CA LEU A 330 -11.18 8.66 8.03
C LEU A 330 -12.35 8.22 8.92
N TYR A 331 -12.11 7.23 9.80
CA TYR A 331 -13.15 6.64 10.67
C TYR A 331 -13.71 7.62 11.71
N ASP A 332 -13.01 8.70 12.01
CA ASP A 332 -13.52 9.79 12.85
C ASP A 332 -14.69 10.55 12.17
N PHE A 333 -14.86 10.39 10.85
CA PHE A 333 -15.89 11.07 10.04
C PHE A 333 -16.95 10.12 9.48
N VAL A 334 -16.83 8.82 9.76
CA VAL A 334 -17.66 7.77 9.16
C VAL A 334 -18.31 6.92 10.25
N VAL A 335 -19.62 6.67 10.12
CA VAL A 335 -20.34 5.81 11.06
C VAL A 335 -19.79 4.38 11.02
N PRO A 336 -19.82 3.65 12.16
CA PRO A 336 -19.21 2.33 12.27
C PRO A 336 -19.63 1.35 11.16
N GLU A 337 -20.90 1.37 10.76
CA GLU A 337 -21.53 0.50 9.77
C GLU A 337 -20.99 0.72 8.35
N ALA A 338 -20.42 1.91 8.08
CA ALA A 338 -19.89 2.30 6.78
C ALA A 338 -18.36 2.17 6.68
N ARG A 339 -17.64 1.89 7.76
CA ARG A 339 -16.16 1.96 7.83
C ARG A 339 -15.47 1.03 6.83
N ALA A 340 -15.95 -0.20 6.68
CA ALA A 340 -15.35 -1.17 5.76
C ALA A 340 -15.47 -0.71 4.31
N THR A 341 -16.66 -0.27 3.89
CA THR A 341 -16.89 0.25 2.54
C THR A 341 -16.13 1.56 2.30
N ALA A 342 -16.08 2.45 3.29
CA ALA A 342 -15.32 3.70 3.20
C ALA A 342 -13.81 3.45 3.04
N ALA A 343 -13.25 2.47 3.76
CA ALA A 343 -11.86 2.05 3.59
C ALA A 343 -11.59 1.49 2.18
N GLY A 344 -12.52 0.71 1.63
CA GLY A 344 -12.42 0.21 0.26
C GLY A 344 -12.41 1.34 -0.77
N ILE A 345 -13.31 2.31 -0.65
CA ILE A 345 -13.35 3.50 -1.53
C ILE A 345 -12.06 4.32 -1.39
N MET A 346 -11.60 4.54 -0.16
CA MET A 346 -10.34 5.23 0.10
C MET A 346 -9.14 4.51 -0.54
N ASN A 347 -9.09 3.18 -0.44
CA ASN A 347 -8.05 2.38 -1.10
C ASN A 347 -8.09 2.54 -2.63
N THR A 348 -9.28 2.54 -3.23
CA THR A 348 -9.43 2.80 -4.68
C THR A 348 -8.84 4.15 -5.07
N VAL A 349 -9.15 5.20 -4.31
CA VAL A 349 -8.60 6.56 -4.55
C VAL A 349 -7.08 6.57 -4.36
N GLY A 350 -6.58 5.99 -3.27
CA GLY A 350 -5.17 5.98 -2.94
C GLY A 350 -4.32 5.18 -3.92
N TRP A 351 -4.67 3.93 -4.20
CA TRP A 351 -3.93 3.08 -5.13
C TRP A 351 -4.11 3.52 -6.59
N GLY A 352 -5.33 3.95 -6.97
CA GLY A 352 -5.60 4.46 -8.32
C GLY A 352 -4.79 5.71 -8.64
N GLY A 353 -4.74 6.67 -7.70
CA GLY A 353 -3.91 7.87 -7.84
C GLY A 353 -2.42 7.57 -7.67
N GLY A 354 -2.06 6.68 -6.73
CA GLY A 354 -0.70 6.23 -6.51
C GLY A 354 -0.07 5.60 -7.75
N ALA A 355 -0.85 4.87 -8.53
CA ALA A 355 -0.40 4.27 -9.79
C ALA A 355 0.09 5.30 -10.84
N LEU A 356 -0.34 6.55 -10.75
CA LEU A 356 0.15 7.61 -11.63
C LEU A 356 1.62 7.98 -11.33
N GLY A 357 2.09 7.75 -10.10
CA GLY A 357 3.42 8.13 -9.67
C GLY A 357 4.56 7.49 -10.47
N PRO A 358 4.62 6.15 -10.56
CA PRO A 358 5.63 5.46 -11.36
C PRO A 358 5.63 5.87 -12.82
N LEU A 359 4.45 6.01 -13.43
CA LEU A 359 4.30 6.43 -14.82
C LEU A 359 4.78 7.88 -15.01
N ALA A 360 4.41 8.79 -14.12
CA ALA A 360 4.82 10.20 -14.20
C ALA A 360 6.34 10.34 -14.13
N VAL A 361 7.00 9.72 -13.15
CA VAL A 361 8.47 9.76 -13.05
C VAL A 361 9.11 9.13 -14.28
N GLY A 362 8.61 7.99 -14.76
CA GLY A 362 9.11 7.36 -15.97
C GLY A 362 8.99 8.27 -17.20
N TRP A 363 7.87 8.96 -17.35
CA TRP A 363 7.62 9.87 -18.46
C TRP A 363 8.50 11.13 -18.39
N PHE A 364 8.61 11.76 -17.21
CA PHE A 364 9.46 12.95 -17.02
C PHE A 364 10.96 12.61 -17.13
N THR A 365 11.37 11.40 -16.82
CA THR A 365 12.76 10.95 -17.03
C THR A 365 13.11 10.96 -18.51
N GLY A 366 12.17 10.60 -19.39
CA GLY A 366 12.31 10.73 -20.85
C GLY A 366 13.43 9.86 -21.43
N SER A 367 13.89 10.24 -22.63
CA SER A 367 15.02 9.65 -23.36
C SER A 367 16.25 10.57 -23.27
N GLY A 368 17.44 10.04 -23.53
CA GLY A 368 18.70 10.79 -23.51
C GLY A 368 19.84 9.96 -22.92
N THR A 369 20.96 10.59 -22.66
CA THR A 369 22.09 9.95 -21.98
C THR A 369 21.71 9.51 -20.56
N GLU A 370 22.40 8.51 -20.03
CA GLU A 370 22.14 8.00 -18.68
C GLU A 370 22.23 9.12 -17.63
N ALA A 371 23.21 10.01 -17.74
CA ALA A 371 23.36 11.15 -16.84
C ALA A 371 22.17 12.12 -16.89
N GLU A 372 21.66 12.43 -18.09
CA GLU A 372 20.49 13.29 -18.26
C GLU A 372 19.22 12.63 -17.68
N GLN A 373 19.03 11.34 -17.95
CA GLN A 373 17.90 10.58 -17.41
C GLN A 373 17.95 10.56 -15.88
N MET A 374 19.12 10.32 -15.28
CA MET A 374 19.26 10.32 -13.83
C MET A 374 19.09 11.71 -13.22
N GLY A 375 19.54 12.75 -13.92
CA GLY A 375 19.28 14.13 -13.52
C GLY A 375 17.78 14.44 -13.47
N ARG A 376 17.02 14.09 -14.53
CA ARG A 376 15.57 14.28 -14.59
C ARG A 376 14.82 13.40 -13.58
N MET A 377 15.22 12.14 -13.40
CA MET A 377 14.64 11.26 -12.37
C MET A 377 14.84 11.84 -10.98
N SER A 378 16.06 12.32 -10.65
CA SER A 378 16.36 12.99 -9.39
C SER A 378 15.47 14.22 -9.15
N GLN A 379 15.32 15.06 -10.18
CA GLN A 379 14.45 16.24 -10.11
C GLN A 379 13.00 15.85 -9.92
N SER A 380 12.50 14.82 -10.64
CA SER A 380 11.13 14.34 -10.52
C SER A 380 10.83 13.79 -9.13
N ILE A 381 11.75 12.97 -8.56
CA ILE A 381 11.63 12.47 -7.18
C ILE A 381 11.62 13.61 -6.19
N GLY A 382 12.54 14.57 -6.31
CA GLY A 382 12.59 15.74 -5.43
C GLY A 382 11.35 16.63 -5.53
N ALA A 383 10.82 16.83 -6.76
CA ALA A 383 9.60 17.62 -7.00
C ALA A 383 8.36 16.99 -6.34
N CYS A 384 8.35 15.69 -6.09
CA CYS A 384 7.27 15.02 -5.37
C CYS A 384 7.10 15.51 -3.92
N ALA A 385 8.08 16.23 -3.36
CA ALA A 385 7.93 16.96 -2.11
C ALA A 385 6.73 17.93 -2.13
N VAL A 386 6.47 18.56 -3.27
CA VAL A 386 5.32 19.44 -3.48
C VAL A 386 3.99 18.67 -3.33
N ILE A 387 3.94 17.43 -3.79
CA ILE A 387 2.74 16.57 -3.64
C ILE A 387 2.46 16.30 -2.15
N TYR A 388 3.49 16.08 -1.34
CA TYR A 388 3.34 15.96 0.11
C TYR A 388 2.83 17.25 0.74
N LEU A 389 3.32 18.43 0.32
CA LEU A 389 2.83 19.71 0.80
C LEU A 389 1.36 19.96 0.41
N ILE A 390 0.95 19.53 -0.79
CA ILE A 390 -0.47 19.52 -1.19
C ILE A 390 -1.27 18.63 -0.22
N GLY A 391 -0.77 17.42 0.10
CA GLY A 391 -1.37 16.54 1.10
C GLY A 391 -1.53 17.19 2.47
N VAL A 392 -0.55 17.96 2.94
CA VAL A 392 -0.63 18.76 4.18
C VAL A 392 -1.77 19.78 4.12
N ILE A 393 -1.86 20.52 3.01
CA ILE A 393 -2.92 21.53 2.82
C ILE A 393 -4.31 20.87 2.84
N LEU A 394 -4.46 19.71 2.17
CA LEU A 394 -5.71 18.96 2.16
C LEU A 394 -6.09 18.47 3.57
N LEU A 395 -5.15 17.90 4.33
CA LEU A 395 -5.40 17.48 5.71
C LEU A 395 -5.72 18.67 6.63
N TRP A 396 -5.06 19.80 6.42
CA TRP A 396 -5.36 21.02 7.16
C TRP A 396 -6.78 21.53 6.90
N GLN A 397 -7.26 21.48 5.65
CA GLN A 397 -8.65 21.80 5.32
C GLN A 397 -9.62 20.83 6.00
N ALA A 398 -9.34 19.52 5.97
CA ALA A 398 -10.13 18.52 6.69
C ALA A 398 -10.18 18.84 8.20
N PHE A 399 -9.04 19.17 8.80
CA PHE A 399 -8.93 19.54 10.20
C PHE A 399 -9.73 20.81 10.54
N ARG A 400 -9.67 21.83 9.71
CA ARG A 400 -10.47 23.07 9.89
C ARG A 400 -11.97 22.79 9.86
N LEU A 401 -12.42 21.93 8.93
CA LEU A 401 -13.83 21.55 8.80
C LEU A 401 -14.32 20.73 10.01
N ALA A 402 -13.49 19.83 10.53
CA ALA A 402 -13.78 19.07 11.74
C ALA A 402 -14.07 20.00 12.92
N ASN A 403 -13.18 20.96 13.17
CA ASN A 403 -13.31 21.88 14.31
C ASN A 403 -14.50 22.87 14.16
N LYS A 404 -14.82 23.32 12.94
CA LYS A 404 -16.00 24.20 12.72
C LYS A 404 -17.32 23.51 13.00
N ARG A 405 -17.43 22.20 12.76
CA ARG A 405 -18.65 21.43 13.01
C ARG A 405 -18.94 21.33 14.51
N THR A 406 -17.90 21.17 15.33
CA THR A 406 -18.02 21.08 16.79
C THR A 406 -18.41 22.41 17.42
N SER A 407 -17.83 23.52 16.97
CA SER A 407 -18.18 24.86 17.48
C SER A 407 -19.63 25.23 17.20
N ARG A 408 -20.23 24.74 16.09
CA ARG A 408 -21.66 24.92 15.80
C ARG A 408 -22.59 24.07 16.68
N ILE A 409 -22.14 22.90 17.13
CA ILE A 409 -22.93 22.02 17.99
C ILE A 409 -22.85 22.49 19.45
N GLN A 410 -21.75 23.15 19.83
CA GLN A 410 -21.53 23.66 21.20
C GLN A 410 -22.01 25.12 21.40
N ALA A 411 -22.38 25.84 20.33
CA ALA A 411 -23.02 27.14 20.48
C ALA A 411 -24.43 26.91 21.05
N PRO A 412 -24.76 27.40 22.27
CA PRO A 412 -26.11 27.30 22.78
C PRO A 412 -27.03 28.04 21.83
N ALA A 413 -28.22 27.47 21.58
CA ALA A 413 -29.31 28.17 20.96
C ALA A 413 -29.67 29.36 21.87
N LEU A 414 -28.98 30.47 21.67
CA LEU A 414 -29.36 31.78 22.20
C LEU A 414 -30.33 32.39 21.20
N GLY A 415 -31.62 32.19 21.45
CA GLY A 415 -32.72 32.74 20.72
C GLY A 415 -34.03 32.39 21.42
#